data_99f2c37dfbbff3ce55a31c1633fca382
#
_entry.id   99f2c37dfbbff3ce55a31c1633fca382
#
_cell.length_a   1.000
_cell.length_b   1.000
_cell.length_c   1.000
_cell.angle_alpha   90.00
_cell.angle_beta   90.00
_cell.angle_gamma   90.00
#
_symmetry.space_group_name_H-M   'P 1'
#
loop_
_entity.id
_entity.type
_entity.pdbx_description
1 polymer ?
#
loop_
_entity_poly.entity_id
_entity_poly.type
_entity_poly.pdbx_seq_one_letter_code
_entity_poly.pdbx_strand_id
1 'polypeptide(L)'
;MLKKHYTNIKMNKLTKIIFITFISLVLIFFKTVTASEKIKIGLLVPMTGKNKDLGQSIIKAVSLAVKDIDSDLIEIIPKDTATKPNQTLRSAFELKEMGVKVVIGPIFYESIT
;
A
#
# COMPACT_ATOMS: atom_id res chain seq x y z
N MET A 1 15.67 -50.14 20.72
CA MET A 1 16.31 -49.10 21.56
C MET A 1 17.22 -48.27 20.65
N LEU A 2 16.76 -47.10 20.28
CA LEU A 2 17.55 -46.13 19.50
C LEU A 2 18.44 -45.36 20.47
N LYS A 3 19.73 -45.68 20.54
CA LYS A 3 20.70 -44.80 21.22
C LYS A 3 20.88 -43.55 20.39
N LYS A 4 20.33 -42.44 20.89
CA LYS A 4 20.62 -41.10 20.40
C LYS A 4 22.10 -40.81 20.64
N HIS A 5 22.94 -40.99 19.62
CA HIS A 5 24.31 -40.49 19.66
C HIS A 5 24.21 -38.93 19.58
N TYR A 6 24.20 -38.29 20.71
CA TYR A 6 24.57 -36.88 20.80
C TYR A 6 26.08 -36.80 20.56
N THR A 7 26.45 -36.53 19.32
CA THR A 7 27.82 -36.11 19.01
C THR A 7 28.01 -34.73 19.64
N ASN A 8 28.70 -34.68 20.76
CA ASN A 8 29.14 -33.46 21.42
C ASN A 8 30.22 -32.84 20.50
N ILE A 9 29.79 -31.98 19.54
CA ILE A 9 30.70 -31.30 18.65
C ILE A 9 31.44 -30.26 19.49
N LYS A 10 32.64 -30.61 19.96
CA LYS A 10 33.55 -29.74 20.67
C LYS A 10 34.12 -28.74 19.64
N MET A 11 33.41 -27.62 19.42
CA MET A 11 33.83 -26.60 18.48
C MET A 11 35.11 -25.91 18.98
N ASN A 12 36.13 -25.92 18.13
CA ASN A 12 37.40 -25.21 18.40
C ASN A 12 37.14 -23.71 18.43
N LYS A 13 38.04 -22.95 19.13
CA LYS A 13 37.92 -21.48 19.20
C LYS A 13 37.78 -20.84 17.80
N LEU A 14 38.47 -21.37 16.81
CA LEU A 14 38.42 -20.90 15.42
C LEU A 14 37.03 -21.10 14.80
N THR A 15 36.39 -22.25 14.94
CA THR A 15 35.04 -22.53 14.44
C THR A 15 33.97 -21.65 15.12
N LYS A 16 34.13 -21.33 16.38
CA LYS A 16 33.23 -20.39 17.08
C LYS A 16 33.34 -18.98 16.50
N ILE A 17 34.55 -18.51 16.23
CA ILE A 17 34.79 -17.18 15.64
C ILE A 17 34.15 -17.12 14.24
N ILE A 18 34.38 -18.14 13.41
CA ILE A 18 33.78 -18.22 12.06
C ILE A 18 32.26 -18.22 12.12
N PHE A 19 31.66 -18.95 13.07
CA PHE A 19 30.21 -19.03 13.24
C PHE A 19 29.63 -17.68 13.70
N ILE A 20 30.30 -16.99 14.62
CA ILE A 20 29.89 -15.66 15.11
C ILE A 20 29.99 -14.61 13.98
N THR A 21 31.08 -14.63 13.19
CA THR A 21 31.23 -13.71 12.07
C THR A 21 30.22 -13.97 10.98
N PHE A 22 29.87 -15.24 10.72
CA PHE A 22 28.83 -15.60 9.75
C PHE A 22 27.44 -15.14 10.19
N ILE A 23 27.07 -15.33 11.48
CA ILE A 23 25.81 -14.82 12.04
C ILE A 23 25.76 -13.29 11.99
N SER A 24 26.87 -12.60 12.32
CA SER A 24 26.96 -11.14 12.25
C SER A 24 26.77 -10.64 10.83
N LEU A 25 27.35 -11.34 9.85
CA LEU A 25 27.20 -11.01 8.42
C LEU A 25 25.74 -11.20 7.95
N VAL A 26 25.09 -12.27 8.35
CA VAL A 26 23.67 -12.53 8.03
C VAL A 26 22.76 -11.45 8.62
N LEU A 27 23.01 -11.00 9.85
CA LEU A 27 22.22 -9.94 10.50
C LEU A 27 22.37 -8.57 9.80
N ILE A 28 23.49 -8.29 9.15
CA ILE A 28 23.68 -7.07 8.38
C ILE A 28 22.83 -7.06 7.10
N PHE A 29 22.53 -8.23 6.54
CA PHE A 29 21.66 -8.35 5.36
C PHE A 29 20.16 -8.17 5.68
N PHE A 30 19.73 -8.29 6.93
CA PHE A 30 18.40 -7.91 7.37
C PHE A 30 18.31 -6.39 7.57
N LYS A 31 18.67 -5.61 6.55
CA LYS A 31 18.23 -4.22 6.50
C LYS A 31 16.71 -4.26 6.33
N THR A 32 15.99 -3.83 7.36
CA THR A 32 14.58 -3.56 7.26
C THR A 32 14.37 -2.55 6.14
N VAL A 33 13.83 -3.01 5.01
CA VAL A 33 13.30 -2.11 4.00
C VAL A 33 12.13 -1.39 4.67
N THR A 34 12.39 -0.20 5.16
CA THR A 34 11.32 0.69 5.64
C THR A 34 10.56 1.08 4.38
N ALA A 35 9.45 0.41 4.11
CA ALA A 35 8.54 0.84 3.07
C ALA A 35 8.07 2.25 3.45
N SER A 36 8.40 3.24 2.64
CA SER A 36 7.90 4.59 2.81
C SER A 36 6.38 4.54 2.75
N GLU A 37 5.71 5.01 3.80
CA GLU A 37 4.25 5.03 3.85
C GLU A 37 3.73 5.95 2.76
N LYS A 38 2.94 5.41 1.82
CA LYS A 38 2.36 6.17 0.73
C LYS A 38 1.25 7.09 1.24
N ILE A 39 1.21 8.30 0.71
CA ILE A 39 0.14 9.25 0.93
C ILE A 39 -1.05 8.81 0.07
N LYS A 40 -2.07 8.26 0.72
CA LYS A 40 -3.29 7.80 0.05
C LYS A 40 -4.24 8.96 -0.16
N ILE A 41 -4.62 9.20 -1.41
CA ILE A 41 -5.61 10.21 -1.81
C ILE A 41 -6.80 9.49 -2.42
N GLY A 42 -7.97 9.64 -1.81
CA GLY A 42 -9.23 9.11 -2.34
C GLY A 42 -9.77 9.99 -3.46
N LEU A 43 -10.34 9.36 -4.47
CA LEU A 43 -10.96 10.06 -5.60
C LEU A 43 -12.39 9.56 -5.79
N LEU A 44 -13.38 10.39 -5.45
CA LEU A 44 -14.79 10.08 -5.60
C LEU A 44 -15.30 10.54 -6.96
N VAL A 45 -15.45 9.61 -7.89
CA VAL A 45 -15.86 9.85 -9.28
C VAL A 45 -16.91 8.85 -9.76
N PRO A 46 -17.76 9.18 -10.71
CA PRO A 46 -18.66 8.21 -11.32
C PRO A 46 -17.86 7.25 -12.21
N MET A 47 -17.71 6.01 -11.78
CA MET A 47 -17.07 4.95 -12.58
C MET A 47 -18.12 4.10 -13.31
N THR A 48 -19.37 4.20 -12.90
CA THR A 48 -20.53 3.54 -13.51
C THR A 48 -21.65 4.54 -13.79
N GLY A 49 -22.65 4.12 -14.58
CA GLY A 49 -23.80 4.96 -14.94
C GLY A 49 -23.52 5.91 -16.10
N LYS A 50 -24.41 6.90 -16.27
CA LYS A 50 -24.40 7.81 -17.43
C LYS A 50 -23.15 8.69 -17.52
N ASN A 51 -22.51 8.99 -16.41
CA ASN A 51 -21.35 9.89 -16.31
C ASN A 51 -20.00 9.15 -16.25
N LYS A 52 -19.98 7.85 -16.53
CA LYS A 52 -18.78 7.00 -16.41
C LYS A 52 -17.61 7.51 -17.26
N ASP A 53 -17.87 8.01 -18.45
CA ASP A 53 -16.81 8.45 -19.37
C ASP A 53 -16.08 9.69 -18.85
N LEU A 54 -16.82 10.59 -18.17
CA LEU A 54 -16.23 11.73 -17.50
C LEU A 54 -15.41 11.27 -16.28
N GLY A 55 -15.93 10.34 -15.48
CA GLY A 55 -15.20 9.74 -14.37
C GLY A 55 -13.88 9.10 -14.79
N GLN A 56 -13.89 8.35 -15.89
CA GLN A 56 -12.68 7.75 -16.48
C GLN A 56 -11.67 8.83 -16.94
N SER A 57 -12.15 9.90 -17.53
CA SER A 57 -11.30 11.02 -17.97
C SER A 57 -10.64 11.72 -16.79
N ILE A 58 -11.35 11.90 -15.68
CA ILE A 58 -10.81 12.48 -14.45
C ILE A 58 -9.76 11.55 -13.83
N ILE A 59 -10.01 10.24 -13.75
CA ILE A 59 -9.02 9.27 -13.26
C ILE A 59 -7.73 9.35 -14.08
N LYS A 60 -7.85 9.40 -15.41
CA LYS A 60 -6.67 9.53 -16.29
C LYS A 60 -5.92 10.83 -16.05
N ALA A 61 -6.63 11.95 -15.92
CA ALA A 61 -6.01 13.26 -15.68
C ALA A 61 -5.27 13.30 -14.35
N VAL A 62 -5.88 12.81 -13.28
CA VAL A 62 -5.25 12.73 -11.94
C VAL A 62 -4.03 11.79 -11.97
N SER A 63 -4.14 10.64 -12.62
CA SER A 63 -3.03 9.68 -12.75
C SER A 63 -1.87 10.28 -13.54
N LEU A 64 -2.15 11.07 -14.58
CA LEU A 64 -1.13 11.78 -15.34
C LEU A 64 -0.44 12.85 -14.48
N ALA A 65 -1.20 13.63 -13.73
CA ALA A 65 -0.65 14.64 -12.82
C ALA A 65 0.26 14.04 -11.76
N VAL A 66 -0.11 12.90 -11.17
CA VAL A 66 0.74 12.18 -10.20
C VAL A 66 2.03 11.67 -10.85
N LYS A 67 1.92 11.18 -12.10
CA LYS A 67 3.10 10.75 -12.86
C LYS A 67 4.05 11.92 -13.18
N ASP A 68 3.51 13.09 -13.49
CA ASP A 68 4.33 14.29 -13.78
C ASP A 68 5.07 14.79 -12.53
N ILE A 69 4.51 14.56 -11.33
CA ILE A 69 5.19 14.86 -10.06
C ILE A 69 6.35 13.87 -9.79
N ASP A 70 6.37 12.73 -10.49
CA ASP A 70 7.38 11.66 -10.34
C ASP A 70 7.57 11.21 -8.88
N SER A 71 6.44 11.05 -8.16
CA SER A 71 6.44 10.70 -6.75
C SER A 71 5.84 9.31 -6.51
N ASP A 72 6.68 8.38 -6.10
CA ASP A 72 6.24 7.05 -5.65
C ASP A 72 5.51 7.09 -4.29
N LEU A 73 5.48 8.26 -3.65
CA LEU A 73 4.85 8.46 -2.34
C LEU A 73 3.34 8.70 -2.43
N ILE A 74 2.80 8.97 -3.61
CA ILE A 74 1.38 9.27 -3.80
C ILE A 74 0.66 8.05 -4.39
N GLU A 75 -0.42 7.65 -3.74
CA GLU A 75 -1.31 6.58 -4.20
C GLU A 75 -2.72 7.15 -4.38
N ILE A 76 -3.25 7.10 -5.59
CA ILE A 76 -4.63 7.50 -5.89
C ILE A 76 -5.55 6.30 -5.81
N ILE A 77 -6.60 6.41 -5.00
CA ILE A 77 -7.60 5.36 -4.77
C ILE A 77 -8.95 5.85 -5.30
N PRO A 78 -9.31 5.51 -6.55
CA PRO A 78 -10.61 5.88 -7.09
C PRO A 78 -11.71 5.00 -6.49
N LYS A 79 -12.86 5.62 -6.19
CA LYS A 79 -14.08 4.97 -5.72
C LYS A 79 -15.28 5.48 -6.48
N ASP A 80 -16.17 4.55 -6.83
CA ASP A 80 -17.36 4.83 -7.62
C ASP A 80 -18.42 5.57 -6.80
N THR A 81 -18.92 6.67 -7.34
CA THR A 81 -20.08 7.38 -6.80
C THR A 81 -21.38 6.98 -7.52
N ALA A 82 -21.28 6.43 -8.73
CA ALA A 82 -22.41 6.19 -9.63
C ALA A 82 -23.32 7.43 -9.79
N THR A 83 -22.85 8.62 -9.41
CA THR A 83 -23.63 9.87 -9.30
C THR A 83 -24.84 9.72 -8.35
N LYS A 84 -24.70 8.93 -7.27
CA LYS A 84 -25.77 8.63 -6.30
C LYS A 84 -25.30 8.90 -4.87
N PRO A 85 -26.09 9.60 -4.01
CA PRO A 85 -25.68 9.94 -2.65
C PRO A 85 -25.32 8.70 -1.80
N ASN A 86 -26.16 7.67 -1.80
CA ASN A 86 -25.93 6.48 -1.00
C ASN A 86 -24.64 5.73 -1.42
N GLN A 87 -24.35 5.67 -2.71
CA GLN A 87 -23.13 5.05 -3.21
C GLN A 87 -21.91 5.90 -2.87
N THR A 88 -22.02 7.22 -3.00
CA THR A 88 -20.97 8.16 -2.62
C THR A 88 -20.62 8.04 -1.14
N LEU A 89 -21.62 8.00 -0.27
CA LEU A 89 -21.43 7.83 1.17
C LEU A 89 -20.71 6.52 1.50
N ARG A 90 -21.14 5.42 0.89
CA ARG A 90 -20.47 4.11 1.05
C ARG A 90 -19.01 4.17 0.62
N SER A 91 -18.76 4.72 -0.57
CA SER A 91 -17.40 4.88 -1.11
C SER A 91 -16.51 5.76 -0.21
N ALA A 92 -17.07 6.81 0.38
CA ALA A 92 -16.36 7.65 1.34
C ALA A 92 -15.99 6.91 2.63
N PHE A 93 -16.90 6.09 3.17
CA PHE A 93 -16.60 5.24 4.33
C PHE A 93 -15.50 4.21 4.01
N GLU A 94 -15.56 3.56 2.85
CA GLU A 94 -14.51 2.63 2.43
C GLU A 94 -13.14 3.30 2.35
N LEU A 95 -13.07 4.52 1.79
CA LEU A 95 -11.81 5.30 1.76
C LEU A 95 -11.29 5.59 3.17
N LYS A 96 -12.18 5.94 4.10
CA LYS A 96 -11.81 6.16 5.51
C LYS A 96 -11.23 4.89 6.14
N GLU A 97 -11.87 3.73 5.95
CA GLU A 97 -11.37 2.44 6.45
C GLU A 97 -10.00 2.06 5.86
N MET A 98 -9.72 2.49 4.63
CA MET A 98 -8.41 2.31 3.98
C MET A 98 -7.33 3.27 4.51
N GLY A 99 -7.65 4.13 5.47
CA GLY A 99 -6.72 5.10 6.05
C GLY A 99 -6.47 6.34 5.17
N VAL A 100 -7.37 6.63 4.22
CA VAL A 100 -7.31 7.82 3.38
C VAL A 100 -7.64 9.05 4.22
N LYS A 101 -6.77 10.07 4.18
CA LYS A 101 -6.92 11.33 4.92
C LYS A 101 -7.37 12.50 4.04
N VAL A 102 -7.15 12.39 2.74
CA VAL A 102 -7.50 13.42 1.76
C VAL A 102 -8.39 12.80 0.69
N VAL A 103 -9.53 13.42 0.42
CA VAL A 103 -10.47 12.97 -0.60
C VAL A 103 -10.75 14.12 -1.56
N ILE A 104 -10.66 13.82 -2.86
CA ILE A 104 -11.03 14.70 -3.96
C ILE A 104 -12.41 14.27 -4.47
N GLY A 105 -13.34 15.19 -4.52
CA GLY A 105 -14.72 14.94 -4.92
C GLY A 105 -15.70 14.92 -3.74
N PRO A 106 -16.95 14.54 -3.98
CA PRO A 106 -17.54 14.09 -5.25
C PRO A 106 -17.65 15.18 -6.30
N ILE A 107 -17.58 14.79 -7.60
CA ILE A 107 -17.53 15.74 -8.72
C ILE A 107 -18.91 16.34 -9.02
N PHE A 108 -19.96 15.58 -8.78
CA PHE A 108 -21.33 16.00 -9.07
C PHE A 108 -22.10 16.29 -7.78
N TYR A 109 -22.88 17.38 -7.77
CA TYR A 109 -23.70 17.75 -6.62
C TYR A 109 -24.78 16.69 -6.32
N GLU A 110 -25.31 16.02 -7.33
CA GLU A 110 -26.28 14.92 -7.19
C GLU A 110 -25.71 13.73 -6.38
N SER A 111 -24.42 13.71 -6.18
CA SER A 111 -23.75 12.69 -5.34
C SER A 111 -23.82 12.99 -3.86
N ILE A 112 -24.27 14.16 -3.46
CA ILE A 112 -24.35 14.62 -2.06
C ILE A 112 -25.75 15.08 -1.62
N THR A 113 -26.68 15.16 -2.54
CA THR A 113 -28.11 15.47 -2.29
C THR A 113 -28.98 14.22 -2.53
#